data_58bcc6a6b974843023613973c53d6f5c
#
_entry.id   58bcc6a6b974843023613973c53d6f5c
#
_cell.length_a   1.000
_cell.length_b   1.000
_cell.length_c   1.000
_cell.angle_alpha   90.00
_cell.angle_beta   90.00
_cell.angle_gamma   90.00
#
_symmetry.space_group_name_H-M   'P 1'
#
loop_
_entity.id
_entity.type
_entity.pdbx_description
1 polymer ?
#
loop_
_entity_poly.entity_id
_entity_poly.type
_entity_poly.pdbx_seq_one_letter_code
_entity_poly.pdbx_strand_id
1 'polypeptide(L)'
;MNKNKALWKKSKKIILRGNSLFSKNPENYSKDWPAYFDRAKGCRIWSIDKKKYTDFSYMGIGTNILGYSNSKIDNYVKKIINKGTMSTLNCVEEVYLSQKLIKMHKWSSMCKFARTGAEASAIAIRIGRIYSKKNKIAICGYHGWHD
;
A
#
# COMPACT_ATOMS: atom_id res chain seq x y z
N MET A 1 12.62 -15.06 25.75
CA MET A 1 11.32 -15.30 25.05
C MET A 1 11.34 -14.54 23.74
N ASN A 2 11.00 -15.16 22.61
CA ASN A 2 10.96 -14.50 21.30
C ASN A 2 9.85 -13.46 21.28
N LYS A 3 10.22 -12.16 21.17
CA LYS A 3 9.30 -11.03 21.21
C LYS A 3 8.25 -11.07 20.10
N ASN A 4 8.64 -11.54 18.90
CA ASN A 4 7.72 -11.72 17.79
C ASN A 4 6.60 -12.69 18.12
N LYS A 5 6.93 -13.87 18.68
CA LYS A 5 5.96 -14.90 19.06
C LYS A 5 5.04 -14.42 20.19
N ALA A 6 5.59 -13.74 21.18
CA ALA A 6 4.79 -13.17 22.28
C ALA A 6 3.80 -12.11 21.80
N LEU A 7 4.27 -11.19 20.95
CA LEU A 7 3.42 -10.13 20.40
C LEU A 7 2.35 -10.72 19.46
N TRP A 8 2.69 -11.71 18.64
CA TRP A 8 1.72 -12.41 17.79
C TRP A 8 0.61 -13.11 18.60
N LYS A 9 0.97 -13.79 19.67
CA LYS A 9 -0.02 -14.38 20.59
C LYS A 9 -0.97 -13.33 21.19
N LYS A 10 -0.45 -12.15 21.54
CA LYS A 10 -1.25 -11.01 22.02
C LYS A 10 -2.16 -10.47 20.92
N SER A 11 -1.61 -10.29 19.71
CA SER A 11 -2.35 -9.77 18.55
C SER A 11 -3.58 -10.61 18.21
N LYS A 12 -3.45 -11.94 18.22
CA LYS A 12 -4.59 -12.87 17.97
C LYS A 12 -5.75 -12.73 18.96
N LYS A 13 -5.52 -12.13 20.14
CA LYS A 13 -6.58 -11.90 21.14
C LYS A 13 -7.34 -10.59 20.93
N ILE A 14 -6.77 -9.61 20.20
CA ILE A 14 -7.28 -8.24 20.11
C ILE A 14 -7.52 -7.78 18.67
N ILE A 15 -6.97 -8.49 17.70
CA ILE A 15 -7.18 -8.22 16.27
C ILE A 15 -7.74 -9.50 15.64
N LEU A 16 -8.82 -9.39 14.90
CA LEU A 16 -9.40 -10.51 14.19
C LEU A 16 -8.32 -11.19 13.31
N ARG A 17 -8.11 -12.50 13.48
CA ARG A 17 -7.02 -13.28 12.83
C ARG A 17 -5.59 -12.80 13.14
N GLY A 18 -5.41 -11.89 14.11
CA GLY A 18 -4.10 -11.37 14.51
C GLY A 18 -3.52 -10.26 13.63
N ASN A 19 -4.06 -10.05 12.43
CA ASN A 19 -3.66 -8.99 11.50
C ASN A 19 -4.79 -8.65 10.53
N SER A 20 -4.65 -7.51 9.83
CA SER A 20 -5.67 -7.03 8.87
C SER A 20 -5.40 -7.47 7.44
N LEU A 21 -4.25 -8.10 7.14
CA LEU A 21 -3.86 -8.46 5.78
C LEU A 21 -3.44 -9.92 5.70
N PHE A 22 -4.21 -10.74 4.98
CA PHE A 22 -3.99 -12.18 4.87
C PHE A 22 -2.55 -12.56 4.46
N SER A 23 -1.98 -11.86 3.49
CA SER A 23 -0.61 -12.08 3.02
C SER A 23 0.48 -11.79 4.05
N LYS A 24 0.16 -11.09 5.16
CA LYS A 24 1.08 -10.83 6.27
C LYS A 24 0.86 -11.75 7.48
N ASN A 25 0.01 -12.78 7.35
CA ASN A 25 -0.16 -13.74 8.42
C ASN A 25 1.10 -14.62 8.53
N PRO A 26 1.86 -14.55 9.65
CA PRO A 26 3.08 -15.32 9.81
C PRO A 26 2.86 -16.84 9.87
N GLU A 27 1.64 -17.30 10.15
CA GLU A 27 1.28 -18.71 10.19
C GLU A 27 1.23 -19.34 8.77
N ASN A 28 1.21 -18.53 7.72
CA ASN A 28 1.31 -18.96 6.32
C ASN A 28 2.76 -19.27 5.89
N TYR A 29 3.74 -19.01 6.76
CA TYR A 29 5.16 -19.12 6.46
C TYR A 29 5.87 -20.08 7.42
N SER A 30 7.19 -20.19 7.33
CA SER A 30 7.97 -21.05 8.22
C SER A 30 7.85 -20.66 9.69
N LYS A 31 8.08 -21.62 10.61
CA LYS A 31 7.98 -21.40 12.07
C LYS A 31 8.86 -20.26 12.60
N ASP A 32 9.92 -19.92 11.87
CA ASP A 32 10.87 -18.88 12.25
C ASP A 32 10.63 -17.55 11.50
N TRP A 33 9.53 -17.45 10.75
CA TRP A 33 9.15 -16.23 10.08
C TRP A 33 8.90 -15.11 11.09
N PRO A 34 9.52 -13.91 10.92
CA PRO A 34 9.29 -12.79 11.81
C PRO A 34 7.92 -12.16 11.55
N ALA A 35 7.09 -12.11 12.59
CA ALA A 35 5.75 -11.50 12.48
C ALA A 35 5.79 -9.97 12.39
N TYR A 36 6.81 -9.35 13.03
CA TYR A 36 6.89 -7.89 13.15
C TYR A 36 8.28 -7.37 12.83
N PHE A 37 8.33 -6.26 12.11
CA PHE A 37 9.56 -5.53 11.86
C PHE A 37 9.74 -4.36 12.83
N ASP A 38 10.97 -4.00 13.09
CA ASP A 38 11.40 -2.83 13.84
C ASP A 38 11.77 -1.69 12.88
N ARG A 39 12.56 -2.03 11.86
CA ARG A 39 12.97 -1.09 10.79
C ARG A 39 13.26 -1.82 9.50
N ALA A 40 13.23 -1.08 8.40
CA ALA A 40 13.61 -1.57 7.09
C ALA A 40 14.40 -0.51 6.31
N LYS A 41 15.36 -0.92 5.49
CA LYS A 41 16.14 -0.03 4.62
C LYS A 41 16.68 -0.76 3.41
N GLY A 42 16.53 -0.19 2.21
CA GLY A 42 16.87 -0.88 0.96
C GLY A 42 16.11 -2.20 0.84
N CYS A 43 16.80 -3.32 0.69
CA CYS A 43 16.21 -4.66 0.72
C CYS A 43 16.35 -5.37 2.08
N ARG A 44 16.66 -4.66 3.14
CA ARG A 44 16.91 -5.23 4.45
C ARG A 44 15.79 -4.91 5.42
N ILE A 45 15.40 -5.91 6.22
CA ILE A 45 14.42 -5.79 7.30
C ILE A 45 15.07 -6.26 8.60
N TRP A 46 14.80 -5.56 9.69
CA TRP A 46 15.15 -5.99 11.04
C TRP A 46 13.88 -6.26 11.81
N SER A 47 13.78 -7.45 12.37
CA SER A 47 12.64 -7.80 13.23
C SER A 47 12.74 -7.10 14.58
N ILE A 48 11.66 -7.10 15.35
CA ILE A 48 11.66 -6.59 16.73
C ILE A 48 12.59 -7.39 17.68
N ASP A 49 12.99 -8.59 17.28
CA ASP A 49 14.04 -9.38 17.97
C ASP A 49 15.46 -9.00 17.48
N LYS A 50 15.60 -7.91 16.71
CA LYS A 50 16.87 -7.39 16.16
C LYS A 50 17.57 -8.31 15.16
N LYS A 51 16.92 -9.35 14.70
CA LYS A 51 17.44 -10.20 13.63
C LYS A 51 17.29 -9.49 12.29
N LYS A 52 18.32 -9.57 11.45
CA LYS A 52 18.38 -8.98 10.11
C LYS A 52 18.00 -10.02 9.06
N TYR A 53 17.19 -9.60 8.11
CA TYR A 53 16.75 -10.41 6.96
C TYR A 53 16.97 -9.64 5.65
N THR A 54 17.13 -10.37 4.57
CA THR A 54 17.02 -9.81 3.21
C THR A 54 15.62 -10.12 2.71
N ASP A 55 14.91 -9.10 2.28
CA ASP A 55 13.58 -9.24 1.70
C ASP A 55 13.71 -9.54 0.21
N PHE A 56 13.40 -10.77 -0.18
CA PHE A 56 13.30 -11.24 -1.55
C PHE A 56 11.85 -11.28 -2.07
N SER A 57 10.90 -10.79 -1.27
CA SER A 57 9.52 -10.63 -1.70
C SER A 57 9.32 -9.37 -2.53
N TYR A 58 8.10 -9.09 -2.92
CA TYR A 58 7.74 -7.86 -3.64
C TYR A 58 7.56 -6.64 -2.70
N MET A 59 8.31 -6.58 -1.62
CA MET A 59 8.55 -5.43 -0.74
C MET A 59 7.31 -4.55 -0.49
N GLY A 60 6.47 -4.96 0.48
CA GLY A 60 5.24 -4.21 0.81
C GLY A 60 4.20 -4.25 -0.32
N ILE A 61 4.03 -5.43 -0.95
CA ILE A 61 3.02 -5.66 -2.00
C ILE A 61 3.25 -4.74 -3.20
N GLY A 62 4.53 -4.67 -3.64
CA GLY A 62 4.94 -3.91 -4.82
C GLY A 62 4.99 -2.39 -4.64
N THR A 63 4.78 -1.87 -3.42
CA THR A 63 4.76 -0.41 -3.19
C THR A 63 6.15 0.20 -3.02
N ASN A 64 7.14 -0.59 -2.60
CA ASN A 64 8.50 -0.11 -2.30
C ASN A 64 9.53 -0.48 -3.37
N ILE A 65 9.22 -0.26 -4.64
CA ILE A 65 10.10 -0.60 -5.77
C ILE A 65 11.48 0.08 -5.73
N LEU A 66 11.61 1.19 -5.01
CA LEU A 66 12.88 1.90 -4.80
C LEU A 66 13.62 1.42 -3.54
N GLY A 67 13.10 0.40 -2.87
CA GLY A 67 13.59 -0.06 -1.59
C GLY A 67 12.98 0.69 -0.40
N TYR A 68 13.09 0.07 0.78
CA TYR A 68 12.62 0.66 2.03
C TYR A 68 13.43 1.89 2.41
N SER A 69 12.77 2.88 3.04
CA SER A 69 13.42 4.10 3.55
C SER A 69 14.32 4.78 2.54
N ASN A 70 13.78 5.06 1.34
CA ASN A 70 14.50 5.84 0.34
C ASN A 70 14.62 7.29 0.82
N SER A 71 15.84 7.73 1.10
CA SER A 71 16.10 9.03 1.74
C SER A 71 15.60 10.22 0.92
N LYS A 72 15.61 10.15 -0.41
CA LYS A 72 15.07 11.23 -1.26
C LYS A 72 13.56 11.38 -1.08
N ILE A 73 12.84 10.26 -1.09
CA ILE A 73 11.39 10.22 -0.88
C ILE A 73 11.05 10.66 0.55
N ASP A 74 11.69 10.03 1.55
CA ASP A 74 11.42 10.29 2.96
C ASP A 74 11.65 11.77 3.32
N ASN A 75 12.74 12.36 2.82
CA ASN A 75 13.04 13.77 3.08
C ASN A 75 12.04 14.72 2.41
N TYR A 76 11.55 14.37 1.21
CA TYR A 76 10.49 15.16 0.56
C TYR A 76 9.18 15.07 1.35
N VAL A 77 8.77 13.86 1.73
CA VAL A 77 7.54 13.63 2.51
C VAL A 77 7.58 14.39 3.84
N LYS A 78 8.72 14.36 4.56
CA LYS A 78 8.91 15.14 5.80
C LYS A 78 8.70 16.65 5.57
N LYS A 79 9.20 17.21 4.46
CA LYS A 79 8.98 18.61 4.12
C LYS A 79 7.49 18.94 3.89
N ILE A 80 6.77 18.01 3.25
CA ILE A 80 5.32 18.21 3.02
C ILE A 80 4.54 18.11 4.34
N ILE A 81 4.86 17.13 5.18
CA ILE A 81 4.23 16.98 6.50
C ILE A 81 4.38 18.28 7.32
N ASN A 82 5.55 18.91 7.29
CA ASN A 82 5.83 20.17 8.01
C ASN A 82 5.03 21.38 7.46
N LYS A 83 4.49 21.29 6.25
CA LYS A 83 3.60 22.32 5.68
C LYS A 83 2.14 22.16 6.12
N GLY A 84 1.81 21.07 6.76
CA GLY A 84 0.45 20.65 7.06
C GLY A 84 -0.12 19.76 5.98
N THR A 85 -0.92 18.80 6.41
CA THR A 85 -1.63 17.84 5.54
C THR A 85 -3.12 17.94 5.80
N MET A 86 -3.93 17.43 4.87
CA MET A 86 -5.40 17.42 5.00
C MET A 86 -6.01 18.81 5.15
N SER A 87 -5.46 19.80 4.44
CA SER A 87 -6.03 21.16 4.37
C SER A 87 -7.44 21.16 3.75
N THR A 88 -8.22 22.19 4.09
CA THR A 88 -9.50 22.49 3.42
C THR A 88 -9.30 22.88 1.94
N LEU A 89 -8.12 23.39 1.59
CA LEU A 89 -7.76 23.76 0.22
C LEU A 89 -7.17 22.57 -0.54
N ASN A 90 -7.26 22.65 -1.86
CA ASN A 90 -6.71 21.64 -2.76
C ASN A 90 -5.16 21.61 -2.68
N CYS A 91 -4.60 20.45 -2.93
CA CYS A 91 -3.17 20.20 -2.95
C CYS A 91 -2.62 20.42 -4.38
N VAL A 92 -1.56 21.20 -4.50
CA VAL A 92 -0.94 21.48 -5.81
C VAL A 92 -0.27 20.24 -6.41
N GLU A 93 0.17 19.31 -5.59
CA GLU A 93 0.79 18.06 -6.00
C GLU A 93 -0.15 17.16 -6.82
N GLU A 94 -1.46 17.23 -6.59
CA GLU A 94 -2.45 16.51 -7.42
C GLU A 94 -2.41 17.01 -8.87
N VAL A 95 -2.28 18.32 -9.08
CA VAL A 95 -2.17 18.90 -10.42
C VAL A 95 -0.89 18.45 -11.10
N TYR A 96 0.25 18.55 -10.41
CA TYR A 96 1.55 18.16 -10.97
C TYR A 96 1.61 16.67 -11.28
N LEU A 97 1.04 15.83 -10.41
CA LEU A 97 0.97 14.39 -10.64
C LEU A 97 0.07 14.08 -11.85
N SER A 98 -1.10 14.71 -11.94
CA SER A 98 -2.02 14.56 -13.09
C SER A 98 -1.35 14.93 -14.41
N GLN A 99 -0.66 16.06 -14.47
CA GLN A 99 0.08 16.50 -15.66
C GLN A 99 1.14 15.46 -16.07
N LYS A 100 1.88 14.92 -15.09
CA LYS A 100 2.89 13.90 -15.35
C LYS A 100 2.27 12.59 -15.87
N LEU A 101 1.17 12.15 -15.28
CA LEU A 101 0.47 10.93 -15.70
C LEU A 101 -0.10 11.06 -17.11
N ILE A 102 -0.76 12.17 -17.44
CA ILE A 102 -1.29 12.45 -18.77
C ILE A 102 -0.17 12.48 -19.80
N LYS A 103 0.97 13.10 -19.48
CA LYS A 103 2.13 13.10 -20.37
C LYS A 103 2.68 11.68 -20.64
N MET A 104 2.62 10.79 -19.65
CA MET A 104 3.05 9.39 -19.78
C MET A 104 2.03 8.53 -20.53
N HIS A 105 0.74 8.84 -20.39
CA HIS A 105 -0.39 8.09 -20.94
C HIS A 105 -1.14 8.95 -21.96
N LYS A 106 -0.60 9.07 -23.18
CA LYS A 106 -1.11 9.96 -24.23
C LYS A 106 -2.56 9.70 -24.66
N TRP A 107 -3.12 8.52 -24.33
CA TRP A 107 -4.52 8.20 -24.55
C TRP A 107 -5.47 8.80 -23.49
N SER A 108 -4.93 9.33 -22.40
CA SER A 108 -5.66 9.89 -21.28
C SER A 108 -5.65 11.42 -21.33
N SER A 109 -6.78 12.05 -21.05
CA SER A 109 -6.92 13.50 -20.94
C SER A 109 -7.13 14.01 -19.52
N MET A 110 -7.54 13.13 -18.60
CA MET A 110 -7.84 13.47 -17.22
C MET A 110 -7.44 12.34 -16.27
N CYS A 111 -7.25 12.68 -14.98
CA CYS A 111 -6.98 11.73 -13.92
C CYS A 111 -8.01 11.88 -12.80
N LYS A 112 -8.36 10.76 -12.16
CA LYS A 112 -9.09 10.73 -10.90
C LYS A 112 -8.30 9.91 -9.90
N PHE A 113 -8.00 10.50 -8.75
CA PHE A 113 -7.29 9.81 -7.68
C PHE A 113 -8.25 9.15 -6.71
N ALA A 114 -7.82 8.03 -6.14
CA ALA A 114 -8.46 7.29 -5.07
C ALA A 114 -7.39 6.83 -4.07
N ARG A 115 -7.78 6.52 -2.84
CA ARG A 115 -6.83 6.10 -1.80
C ARG A 115 -6.42 4.63 -1.92
N THR A 116 -7.27 3.81 -2.51
CA THR A 116 -7.04 2.36 -2.67
C THR A 116 -7.35 1.90 -4.08
N GLY A 117 -6.78 0.75 -4.48
CA GLY A 117 -7.09 0.13 -5.77
C GLY A 117 -8.57 -0.24 -5.89
N ALA A 118 -9.19 -0.67 -4.81
CA ALA A 118 -10.62 -1.00 -4.79
C ALA A 118 -11.51 0.22 -4.99
N GLU A 119 -11.19 1.36 -4.36
CA GLU A 119 -11.89 2.63 -4.64
C GLU A 119 -11.74 3.05 -6.10
N ALA A 120 -10.53 2.94 -6.66
CA ALA A 120 -10.28 3.24 -8.07
C ALA A 120 -11.11 2.34 -9.00
N SER A 121 -11.16 1.03 -8.71
CA SER A 121 -11.99 0.08 -9.46
C SER A 121 -13.48 0.39 -9.36
N ALA A 122 -13.97 0.74 -8.17
CA ALA A 122 -15.36 1.15 -7.97
C ALA A 122 -15.72 2.41 -8.79
N ILE A 123 -14.81 3.40 -8.84
CA ILE A 123 -14.97 4.60 -9.66
C ILE A 123 -15.00 4.22 -11.14
N ALA A 124 -14.07 3.38 -11.61
CA ALA A 124 -14.01 2.95 -13.00
C ALA A 124 -15.28 2.19 -13.43
N ILE A 125 -15.78 1.29 -12.60
CA ILE A 125 -17.05 0.58 -12.84
C ILE A 125 -18.22 1.56 -12.95
N ARG A 126 -18.29 2.54 -12.08
CA ARG A 126 -19.35 3.57 -12.12
C ARG A 126 -19.29 4.38 -13.41
N ILE A 127 -18.11 4.83 -13.81
CA ILE A 127 -17.90 5.54 -15.07
C ILE A 127 -18.30 4.65 -16.25
N GLY A 128 -17.85 3.40 -16.27
CA GLY A 128 -18.18 2.44 -17.33
C GLY A 128 -19.68 2.20 -17.49
N ARG A 129 -20.43 2.07 -16.38
CA ARG A 129 -21.90 1.93 -16.40
C ARG A 129 -22.59 3.18 -16.95
N ILE A 130 -22.17 4.37 -16.51
CA ILE A 130 -22.76 5.64 -16.97
C ILE A 130 -22.49 5.80 -18.47
N TYR A 131 -21.27 5.59 -18.91
CA TYR A 131 -20.88 5.73 -20.31
C TYR A 131 -21.58 4.74 -21.22
N SER A 132 -21.60 3.47 -20.85
CA SER A 132 -22.21 2.40 -21.66
C SER A 132 -23.73 2.32 -21.54
N LYS A 133 -24.33 2.94 -20.54
CA LYS A 133 -25.75 2.79 -20.14
C LYS A 133 -26.15 1.35 -19.84
N LYS A 134 -25.18 0.52 -19.40
CA LYS A 134 -25.37 -0.91 -19.06
C LYS A 134 -25.04 -1.15 -17.59
N ASN A 135 -25.78 -2.09 -16.97
CA ASN A 135 -25.59 -2.43 -15.57
C ASN A 135 -24.63 -3.60 -15.34
N LYS A 136 -24.52 -4.51 -16.31
CA LYS A 136 -23.66 -5.71 -16.19
C LYS A 136 -22.23 -5.37 -16.56
N ILE A 137 -21.29 -5.84 -15.73
CA ILE A 137 -19.84 -5.68 -15.91
C ILE A 137 -19.24 -7.11 -15.91
N ALA A 138 -18.47 -7.45 -16.92
CA ALA A 138 -17.64 -8.64 -16.91
C ALA A 138 -16.30 -8.31 -16.25
N ILE A 139 -15.88 -9.11 -15.27
CA ILE A 139 -14.63 -8.96 -14.53
C ILE A 139 -13.77 -10.20 -14.78
N CYS A 140 -12.49 -9.97 -15.08
CA CYS A 140 -11.50 -11.04 -15.25
C CYS A 140 -10.28 -10.71 -14.38
N GLY A 141 -9.94 -11.60 -13.45
CA GLY A 141 -8.82 -11.44 -12.54
C GLY A 141 -9.10 -10.58 -11.29
N TYR A 142 -8.01 -10.24 -10.59
CA TYR A 142 -8.06 -9.46 -9.37
C TYR A 142 -7.94 -7.95 -9.66
N HIS A 143 -8.85 -7.15 -9.17
CA HIS A 143 -8.92 -5.71 -9.44
C HIS A 143 -8.95 -4.82 -8.20
N GLY A 144 -8.46 -5.27 -7.09
CA GLY A 144 -8.57 -4.63 -5.79
C GLY A 144 -9.47 -5.44 -4.86
N TRP A 145 -9.37 -5.16 -3.58
CA TRP A 145 -10.04 -5.96 -2.57
C TRP A 145 -11.10 -5.12 -1.85
N HIS A 146 -12.28 -5.14 -2.39
CA HIS A 146 -13.54 -4.85 -1.70
C HIS A 146 -14.50 -5.98 -2.02
N ASP A 147 -15.26 -6.37 -1.04
CA ASP A 147 -16.32 -7.36 -1.16
C ASP A 147 -17.50 -6.82 -1.98
#